data_c2db1908cb71b00b95ffd56d64d1bf80
#
_entry.id   c2db1908cb71b00b95ffd56d64d1bf80
#
_cell.length_a   1.000
_cell.length_b   1.000
_cell.length_c   1.000
_cell.angle_alpha   90.00
_cell.angle_beta   90.00
_cell.angle_gamma   90.00
#
_symmetry.space_group_name_H-M   'P 1'
#
loop_
_entity.id
_entity.type
_entity.pdbx_description
1 polymer ?
#
loop_
_entity_poly.entity_id
_entity_poly.type
_entity_poly.pdbx_seq_one_letter_code
_entity_poly.pdbx_strand_id
1 'polypeptide(L)'
;MINWSHVIGTYLPHIFTLGIAVLFAFVIHQVITDIVSSQPEISSVTIFDHSRLFLEATRNLFVDMFHSLLSHLHPFTGAEELMLVADSKPLFSAKVKITFLVLCIILWIVKHDDPVYLMAFSTFKAPESWKVTHKQIIEMMRQQNCFTEDSLDFMSRILERSGTGQATAWPPGIVQSIHGLPTDRTIEGSRKEAEAVICDIVDKALKKAKVHPKEIDVLVINCSLFSPTPSLCALVISKFGMRSDIQSFNLSGMGCGASLISVDLAKNLLQRRSGLFRGGKALVVSTEVITPNLYHGNERNFLLQNTLFRCGGAAIVLSNKWTDGMSAMYKLLHIVRVQVRTCKNDDMESTSNLVRSSY
;
A
#
# COMPACT_ATOMS: atom_id res chain seq x y z
N MET A 1 -15.87 -2.66 -30.78
CA MET A 1 -16.94 -2.91 -29.77
C MET A 1 -16.53 -2.23 -28.48
N ILE A 2 -17.32 -1.28 -27.98
CA ILE A 2 -17.03 -0.58 -26.72
C ILE A 2 -17.23 -1.59 -25.57
N ASN A 3 -16.22 -1.76 -24.75
CA ASN A 3 -16.31 -2.64 -23.60
C ASN A 3 -17.15 -1.96 -22.47
N TRP A 4 -18.45 -2.17 -22.53
CA TRP A 4 -19.42 -1.58 -21.61
C TRP A 4 -19.17 -1.95 -20.13
N SER A 5 -18.60 -3.12 -19.85
CA SER A 5 -18.27 -3.51 -18.47
C SER A 5 -17.16 -2.62 -17.87
N HIS A 6 -16.21 -2.19 -18.70
CA HIS A 6 -15.14 -1.27 -18.28
C HIS A 6 -15.67 0.16 -18.09
N VAL A 7 -16.51 0.63 -19.02
CA VAL A 7 -17.14 1.97 -18.92
C VAL A 7 -18.03 2.06 -17.68
N ILE A 8 -18.85 1.05 -17.45
CA ILE A 8 -19.72 0.98 -16.26
C ILE A 8 -18.87 0.91 -14.98
N GLY A 9 -17.85 0.07 -14.93
CA GLY A 9 -16.99 -0.08 -13.74
C GLY A 9 -16.22 1.19 -13.38
N THR A 10 -15.79 1.97 -14.37
CA THR A 10 -14.96 3.16 -14.16
C THR A 10 -15.80 4.42 -13.89
N TYR A 11 -16.88 4.62 -14.62
CA TYR A 11 -17.64 5.86 -14.56
C TYR A 11 -18.88 5.80 -13.64
N LEU A 12 -19.45 4.62 -13.44
CA LEU A 12 -20.63 4.47 -12.57
C LEU A 12 -20.40 4.95 -11.13
N PRO A 13 -19.23 4.68 -10.47
CA PRO A 13 -18.95 5.22 -9.14
C PRO A 13 -18.87 6.74 -9.11
N HIS A 14 -18.29 7.36 -10.15
CA HIS A 14 -18.19 8.82 -10.25
C HIS A 14 -19.54 9.50 -10.55
N ILE A 15 -20.34 8.90 -11.41
CA ILE A 15 -21.72 9.35 -11.67
C ILE A 15 -22.56 9.21 -10.41
N PHE A 16 -22.40 8.12 -9.68
CA PHE A 16 -23.14 7.87 -8.44
C PHE A 16 -22.72 8.84 -7.32
N THR A 17 -21.43 9.14 -7.15
CA THR A 17 -20.94 10.14 -6.18
C THR A 17 -21.37 11.55 -6.55
N LEU A 18 -21.37 11.91 -7.82
CA LEU A 18 -21.87 13.19 -8.30
C LEU A 18 -23.39 13.32 -8.07
N GLY A 19 -24.15 12.25 -8.38
CA GLY A 19 -25.59 12.18 -8.13
C GLY A 19 -25.93 12.33 -6.65
N ILE A 20 -25.18 11.67 -5.76
CA ILE A 20 -25.35 11.83 -4.31
C ILE A 20 -25.03 13.25 -3.86
N ALA A 21 -23.95 13.87 -4.36
CA ALA A 21 -23.57 15.22 -3.99
C ALA A 21 -24.65 16.25 -4.40
N VAL A 22 -25.21 16.09 -5.59
CA VAL A 22 -26.30 16.94 -6.08
C VAL A 22 -27.59 16.73 -5.29
N LEU A 23 -27.92 15.49 -5.00
CA LEU A 23 -29.10 15.17 -4.17
C LEU A 23 -28.93 15.72 -2.75
N PHE A 24 -27.71 15.70 -2.21
CA PHE A 24 -27.35 16.27 -0.93
C PHE A 24 -27.54 17.80 -0.91
N ALA A 25 -27.02 18.47 -1.94
CA ALA A 25 -27.19 19.93 -2.09
C ALA A 25 -28.67 20.32 -2.20
N PHE A 26 -29.45 19.55 -2.95
CA PHE A 26 -30.89 19.76 -3.11
C PHE A 26 -31.69 19.58 -1.80
N VAL A 27 -31.35 18.50 -1.04
CA VAL A 27 -32.01 18.24 0.26
C VAL A 27 -31.66 19.31 1.28
N ILE A 28 -30.40 19.76 1.35
CA ILE A 28 -29.97 20.86 2.23
C ILE A 28 -30.73 22.13 1.86
N HIS A 29 -30.80 22.43 0.59
CA HIS A 29 -31.57 23.61 0.14
C HIS A 29 -33.01 23.55 0.60
N GLN A 30 -33.72 22.44 0.37
CA GLN A 30 -35.12 22.30 0.79
C GLN A 30 -35.27 22.39 2.31
N VAL A 31 -34.37 21.80 3.08
CA VAL A 31 -34.40 21.90 4.56
C VAL A 31 -34.22 23.35 5.01
N ILE A 32 -33.28 24.07 4.43
CA ILE A 32 -33.06 25.49 4.73
C ILE A 32 -34.30 26.33 4.34
N THR A 33 -34.86 26.07 3.18
CA THR A 33 -36.08 26.79 2.72
C THR A 33 -37.25 26.50 3.64
N ASP A 34 -37.46 25.27 4.08
CA ASP A 34 -38.53 24.87 5.00
C ASP A 34 -38.32 25.48 6.40
N ILE A 35 -37.06 25.59 6.89
CA ILE A 35 -36.75 26.27 8.15
C ILE A 35 -36.99 27.77 8.08
N VAL A 36 -36.55 28.39 7.00
CA VAL A 36 -36.73 29.85 6.79
C VAL A 36 -38.21 30.22 6.60
N SER A 37 -38.99 29.42 5.90
CA SER A 37 -40.42 29.64 5.70
C SER A 37 -41.26 29.42 6.97
N SER A 38 -40.72 28.73 7.97
CA SER A 38 -41.37 28.49 9.27
C SER A 38 -41.13 29.60 10.30
N GLN A 39 -40.25 30.60 9.98
CA GLN A 39 -39.95 31.73 10.87
C GLN A 39 -40.26 33.07 10.18
N PRO A 40 -41.35 33.80 10.55
CA PRO A 40 -41.78 34.99 9.83
C PRO A 40 -41.01 36.29 10.14
N GLU A 41 -39.94 36.29 10.93
CA GLU A 41 -39.31 37.54 11.39
C GLU A 41 -37.83 37.79 11.00
N ILE A 42 -37.29 37.18 9.97
CA ILE A 42 -35.93 37.52 9.51
C ILE A 42 -35.95 38.12 8.10
N SER A 43 -36.16 39.45 8.03
CA SER A 43 -35.95 40.22 6.81
C SER A 43 -34.49 40.68 6.72
N SER A 44 -33.65 39.98 5.98
CA SER A 44 -32.36 40.47 5.49
C SER A 44 -32.15 40.07 4.04
N VAL A 45 -32.49 40.99 3.16
CA VAL A 45 -32.74 40.82 1.71
C VAL A 45 -31.45 40.59 0.87
N THR A 46 -30.23 40.74 1.38
CA THR A 46 -29.03 40.84 0.53
C THR A 46 -28.15 39.60 0.45
N ILE A 47 -28.28 38.63 1.35
CA ILE A 47 -27.51 37.37 1.27
C ILE A 47 -28.29 36.30 0.48
N PHE A 48 -29.60 36.43 0.39
CA PHE A 48 -30.49 35.47 -0.24
C PHE A 48 -30.48 35.50 -1.78
N ASP A 49 -30.23 36.66 -2.41
CA ASP A 49 -30.29 36.76 -3.87
C ASP A 49 -29.13 36.04 -4.57
N HIS A 50 -27.93 36.07 -3.99
CA HIS A 50 -26.78 35.33 -4.56
C HIS A 50 -26.88 33.82 -4.36
N SER A 51 -27.44 33.38 -3.25
CA SER A 51 -27.68 31.95 -3.00
C SER A 51 -28.80 31.41 -3.89
N ARG A 52 -29.83 32.22 -4.17
CA ARG A 52 -30.93 31.86 -5.05
C ARG A 52 -30.49 31.72 -6.51
N LEU A 53 -29.68 32.64 -7.02
CA LEU A 53 -29.05 32.55 -8.35
C LEU A 53 -28.13 31.36 -8.52
N PHE A 54 -27.33 31.06 -7.52
CA PHE A 54 -26.44 29.87 -7.52
C PHE A 54 -27.26 28.58 -7.50
N LEU A 55 -28.36 28.55 -6.76
CA LEU A 55 -29.21 27.36 -6.65
C LEU A 55 -30.12 27.17 -7.87
N GLU A 56 -30.53 28.24 -8.53
CA GLU A 56 -31.22 28.14 -9.83
C GLU A 56 -30.27 27.67 -10.92
N ALA A 57 -29.01 28.14 -10.94
CA ALA A 57 -28.00 27.67 -11.86
C ALA A 57 -27.66 26.18 -11.66
N THR A 58 -27.53 25.73 -10.42
CA THR A 58 -27.29 24.31 -10.11
C THR A 58 -28.49 23.42 -10.40
N ARG A 59 -29.73 23.93 -10.15
CA ARG A 59 -30.97 23.24 -10.54
C ARG A 59 -31.05 23.07 -12.06
N ASN A 60 -30.79 24.13 -12.81
CA ASN A 60 -30.90 24.12 -14.28
C ASN A 60 -29.82 23.20 -14.87
N LEU A 61 -28.59 23.25 -14.35
CA LEU A 61 -27.52 22.34 -14.77
C LEU A 61 -27.88 20.86 -14.51
N PHE A 62 -28.55 20.57 -13.38
CA PHE A 62 -29.02 19.23 -13.05
C PHE A 62 -30.14 18.76 -13.96
N VAL A 63 -31.11 19.62 -14.25
CA VAL A 63 -32.23 19.33 -15.16
C VAL A 63 -31.69 19.07 -16.56
N ASP A 64 -30.75 19.88 -17.06
CA ASP A 64 -30.13 19.72 -18.39
C ASP A 64 -29.28 18.44 -18.48
N MET A 65 -28.55 18.13 -17.42
CA MET A 65 -27.74 16.90 -17.35
C MET A 65 -28.64 15.66 -17.25
N PHE A 66 -29.74 15.73 -16.49
CA PHE A 66 -30.72 14.66 -16.37
C PHE A 66 -31.49 14.46 -17.69
N HIS A 67 -31.85 15.53 -18.39
CA HIS A 67 -32.41 15.49 -19.73
C HIS A 67 -31.45 14.88 -20.75
N SER A 68 -30.16 15.25 -20.69
CA SER A 68 -29.12 14.67 -21.55
C SER A 68 -28.93 13.17 -21.26
N LEU A 69 -28.98 12.75 -20.00
CA LEU A 69 -28.89 11.33 -19.63
C LEU A 69 -30.11 10.54 -20.09
N LEU A 70 -31.30 11.08 -19.91
CA LEU A 70 -32.58 10.48 -20.38
C LEU A 70 -32.64 10.40 -21.90
N SER A 71 -32.17 11.40 -22.65
CA SER A 71 -32.14 11.36 -24.11
C SER A 71 -31.22 10.26 -24.65
N HIS A 72 -30.18 9.86 -23.92
CA HIS A 72 -29.31 8.74 -24.27
C HIS A 72 -29.89 7.37 -23.88
N LEU A 73 -30.89 7.36 -22.97
CA LEU A 73 -31.61 6.15 -22.54
C LEU A 73 -32.92 5.90 -23.28
N HIS A 74 -33.29 6.77 -24.22
CA HIS A 74 -34.56 6.82 -24.92
C HIS A 74 -35.02 5.59 -25.74
N PRO A 75 -34.26 4.51 -25.94
CA PRO A 75 -34.90 3.32 -26.54
C PRO A 75 -35.60 2.39 -25.52
N PHE A 76 -35.56 2.67 -24.22
CA PHE A 76 -36.11 1.79 -23.21
C PHE A 76 -37.03 2.53 -22.23
N THR A 77 -38.32 2.64 -22.61
CA THR A 77 -39.50 2.72 -21.74
C THR A 77 -39.78 3.97 -20.89
N GLY A 78 -41.01 4.52 -21.06
CA GLY A 78 -41.83 5.06 -19.94
C GLY A 78 -41.35 6.37 -19.26
N ALA A 79 -40.50 7.18 -19.89
CA ALA A 79 -39.94 8.38 -19.24
C ALA A 79 -40.97 9.52 -19.02
N GLU A 80 -42.11 9.52 -19.72
CA GLU A 80 -43.13 10.59 -19.58
C GLU A 80 -43.89 10.52 -18.25
N GLU A 81 -44.11 9.33 -17.68
CA GLU A 81 -44.77 9.18 -16.36
C GLU A 81 -43.89 9.65 -15.20
N LEU A 82 -42.55 9.55 -15.34
CA LEU A 82 -41.63 9.95 -14.29
C LEU A 82 -41.48 11.49 -14.18
N MET A 83 -41.72 12.20 -15.28
CA MET A 83 -41.69 13.69 -15.33
C MET A 83 -42.90 14.32 -14.65
N LEU A 84 -44.08 13.74 -14.75
CA LEU A 84 -45.30 14.23 -14.10
C LEU A 84 -45.26 14.16 -12.57
N VAL A 85 -44.44 13.30 -12.00
CA VAL A 85 -44.26 13.12 -10.55
C VAL A 85 -43.34 14.19 -9.96
N ALA A 86 -42.47 14.81 -10.76
CA ALA A 86 -41.51 15.82 -10.27
C ALA A 86 -42.16 17.20 -9.97
N ASP A 87 -43.32 17.51 -10.54
CA ASP A 87 -43.99 18.81 -10.44
C ASP A 87 -45.13 18.87 -9.39
N SER A 88 -45.41 17.71 -8.74
CA SER A 88 -46.43 17.67 -7.69
C SER A 88 -45.80 17.86 -6.30
N LYS A 89 -46.44 18.70 -5.47
CA LYS A 89 -46.23 19.04 -4.03
C LYS A 89 -45.19 18.18 -3.30
N PRO A 90 -44.43 18.70 -2.32
CA PRO A 90 -43.32 18.00 -1.68
C PRO A 90 -43.76 16.63 -1.18
N LEU A 91 -43.40 15.60 -1.93
CA LEU A 91 -43.83 14.21 -1.79
C LEU A 91 -43.42 13.60 -0.44
N PHE A 92 -42.48 14.25 0.28
CA PHE A 92 -41.97 13.75 1.54
C PHE A 92 -41.90 14.82 2.62
N SER A 93 -42.40 14.51 3.80
CA SER A 93 -42.26 15.30 5.02
C SER A 93 -40.78 15.62 5.29
N ALA A 94 -40.48 16.80 5.87
CA ALA A 94 -39.12 17.20 6.27
C ALA A 94 -38.40 16.10 7.07
N LYS A 95 -39.13 15.35 7.90
CA LYS A 95 -38.59 14.21 8.67
C LYS A 95 -38.02 13.09 7.77
N VAL A 96 -38.71 12.74 6.67
CA VAL A 96 -38.29 11.70 5.74
C VAL A 96 -37.04 12.14 4.97
N LYS A 97 -36.95 13.42 4.57
CA LYS A 97 -35.77 13.99 3.90
C LYS A 97 -34.55 13.96 4.80
N ILE A 98 -34.70 14.34 6.09
CA ILE A 98 -33.60 14.31 7.09
C ILE A 98 -33.16 12.85 7.33
N THR A 99 -34.10 11.92 7.48
CA THR A 99 -33.78 10.51 7.66
C THR A 99 -32.99 9.95 6.47
N PHE A 100 -33.41 10.28 5.25
CA PHE A 100 -32.69 9.86 4.03
C PHE A 100 -31.30 10.46 3.96
N LEU A 101 -31.14 11.74 4.29
CA LEU A 101 -29.85 12.42 4.35
C LEU A 101 -28.90 11.73 5.35
N VAL A 102 -29.40 11.47 6.56
CA VAL A 102 -28.63 10.78 7.60
C VAL A 102 -28.23 9.37 7.14
N LEU A 103 -29.15 8.67 6.48
CA LEU A 103 -28.87 7.33 5.92
C LEU A 103 -27.76 7.40 4.84
N CYS A 104 -27.83 8.39 3.94
CA CYS A 104 -26.81 8.60 2.91
C CYS A 104 -25.44 8.91 3.53
N ILE A 105 -25.39 9.75 4.57
CA ILE A 105 -24.15 10.05 5.30
C ILE A 105 -23.60 8.78 5.96
N ILE A 106 -24.45 8.01 6.62
CA ILE A 106 -24.04 6.74 7.26
C ILE A 106 -23.49 5.77 6.21
N LEU A 107 -24.20 5.61 5.08
CA LEU A 107 -23.76 4.71 4.00
C LEU A 107 -22.44 5.21 3.36
N TRP A 108 -22.27 6.52 3.24
CA TRP A 108 -21.01 7.10 2.75
C TRP A 108 -19.84 6.82 3.71
N ILE A 109 -20.05 7.04 5.02
CA ILE A 109 -19.06 6.75 6.07
C ILE A 109 -18.70 5.24 6.09
N VAL A 110 -19.71 4.36 5.97
CA VAL A 110 -19.51 2.91 5.99
C VAL A 110 -18.80 2.39 4.73
N LYS A 111 -19.06 3.00 3.57
CA LYS A 111 -18.44 2.60 2.29
C LYS A 111 -17.09 3.24 2.02
N HIS A 112 -16.73 4.29 2.75
CA HIS A 112 -15.46 4.97 2.51
C HIS A 112 -14.31 4.17 3.08
N ASP A 113 -13.44 3.67 2.19
CA ASP A 113 -12.19 3.02 2.61
C ASP A 113 -11.29 4.04 3.30
N ASP A 114 -10.90 3.76 4.54
CA ASP A 114 -10.00 4.64 5.28
C ASP A 114 -8.65 4.71 4.57
N PRO A 115 -8.14 5.92 4.36
CA PRO A 115 -6.84 6.10 3.74
C PRO A 115 -5.74 5.50 4.62
N VAL A 116 -4.76 4.88 3.99
CA VAL A 116 -3.56 4.40 4.67
C VAL A 116 -2.41 5.37 4.41
N TYR A 117 -1.74 5.75 5.46
CA TYR A 117 -0.64 6.69 5.46
C TYR A 117 0.68 6.01 5.78
N LEU A 118 1.75 6.41 5.11
CA LEU A 118 3.12 6.09 5.47
C LEU A 118 3.61 7.14 6.46
N MET A 119 3.83 6.72 7.70
CA MET A 119 4.30 7.58 8.78
C MET A 119 5.81 7.81 8.71
N ALA A 120 6.56 6.73 8.57
CA ALA A 120 8.01 6.77 8.43
C ALA A 120 8.53 5.47 7.82
N PHE A 121 9.75 5.54 7.32
CA PHE A 121 10.52 4.37 6.90
C PHE A 121 11.98 4.49 7.33
N SER A 122 12.63 3.35 7.42
CA SER A 122 14.05 3.25 7.64
C SER A 122 14.66 2.15 6.76
N THR A 123 15.92 2.34 6.41
CA THR A 123 16.71 1.32 5.70
C THR A 123 17.93 0.97 6.54
N PHE A 124 18.38 -0.26 6.42
CA PHE A 124 19.59 -0.72 7.08
C PHE A 124 20.80 0.02 6.51
N LYS A 125 21.59 0.58 7.40
CA LYS A 125 22.92 1.14 7.07
C LYS A 125 23.95 0.29 7.78
N ALA A 126 24.60 -0.57 7.00
CA ALA A 126 25.61 -1.47 7.53
C ALA A 126 26.80 -0.71 8.14
N PRO A 127 27.37 -1.23 9.24
CA PRO A 127 28.64 -0.75 9.77
C PRO A 127 29.76 -0.85 8.72
N GLU A 128 30.81 -0.06 8.86
CA GLU A 128 31.97 -0.10 7.94
C GLU A 128 32.62 -1.48 7.90
N SER A 129 32.62 -2.21 9.04
CA SER A 129 33.17 -3.56 9.13
C SER A 129 32.44 -4.61 8.26
N TRP A 130 31.21 -4.30 7.78
CA TRP A 130 30.45 -5.17 6.89
C TRP A 130 30.63 -4.80 5.43
N LYS A 131 31.24 -3.67 5.15
CA LYS A 131 31.42 -3.17 3.78
C LYS A 131 32.67 -3.79 3.16
N VAL A 132 32.51 -4.28 1.96
CA VAL A 132 33.58 -4.92 1.19
C VAL A 132 33.62 -4.36 -0.23
N THR A 133 34.82 -4.38 -0.80
CA THR A 133 35.09 -4.04 -2.20
C THR A 133 34.88 -5.25 -3.10
N HIS A 134 34.78 -5.03 -4.41
CA HIS A 134 34.68 -6.13 -5.38
C HIS A 134 35.88 -7.09 -5.28
N LYS A 135 37.09 -6.56 -5.08
CA LYS A 135 38.30 -7.40 -4.89
C LYS A 135 38.16 -8.29 -3.64
N GLN A 136 37.68 -7.73 -2.53
CA GLN A 136 37.47 -8.50 -1.30
C GLN A 136 36.39 -9.55 -1.47
N ILE A 137 35.33 -9.27 -2.26
CA ILE A 137 34.29 -10.27 -2.56
C ILE A 137 34.88 -11.45 -3.30
N ILE A 138 35.71 -11.23 -4.34
CA ILE A 138 36.34 -12.32 -5.08
C ILE A 138 37.31 -13.08 -4.18
N GLU A 139 38.05 -12.40 -3.30
CA GLU A 139 38.93 -13.06 -2.34
C GLU A 139 38.13 -13.91 -1.33
N MET A 140 37.02 -13.40 -0.81
CA MET A 140 36.12 -14.20 0.04
C MET A 140 35.61 -15.47 -0.67
N MET A 141 35.27 -15.36 -1.96
CA MET A 141 34.86 -16.53 -2.75
C MET A 141 36.05 -17.51 -2.97
N ARG A 142 37.23 -16.99 -3.26
CA ARG A 142 38.45 -17.81 -3.40
C ARG A 142 38.75 -18.60 -2.13
N GLN A 143 38.61 -17.99 -0.97
CA GLN A 143 38.82 -18.62 0.34
C GLN A 143 37.85 -19.77 0.64
N GLN A 144 36.71 -19.85 -0.07
CA GLN A 144 35.79 -21.00 0.08
C GLN A 144 36.32 -22.29 -0.53
N ASN A 145 37.38 -22.27 -1.35
CA ASN A 145 38.03 -23.39 -2.01
C ASN A 145 37.08 -24.31 -2.81
N CYS A 146 35.93 -23.83 -3.25
CA CYS A 146 34.93 -24.58 -4.03
C CYS A 146 34.71 -24.02 -5.44
N PHE A 147 35.29 -22.87 -5.77
CA PHE A 147 35.13 -22.20 -7.06
C PHE A 147 36.34 -22.41 -7.95
N THR A 148 36.08 -22.64 -9.25
CA THR A 148 37.15 -22.63 -10.26
C THR A 148 37.57 -21.20 -10.60
N GLU A 149 38.79 -21.02 -11.16
CA GLU A 149 39.25 -19.70 -11.62
C GLU A 149 38.27 -19.10 -12.68
N ASP A 150 37.73 -19.95 -13.59
CA ASP A 150 36.71 -19.49 -14.54
C ASP A 150 35.45 -18.93 -13.87
N SER A 151 35.04 -19.52 -12.74
CA SER A 151 33.89 -19.03 -11.95
C SER A 151 34.24 -17.74 -11.25
N LEU A 152 35.44 -17.58 -10.71
CA LEU A 152 35.89 -16.33 -10.08
C LEU A 152 36.02 -15.21 -11.11
N ASP A 153 36.56 -15.50 -12.29
CA ASP A 153 36.63 -14.53 -13.39
C ASP A 153 35.24 -14.13 -13.88
N PHE A 154 34.31 -15.07 -13.97
CA PHE A 154 32.93 -14.78 -14.32
C PHE A 154 32.29 -13.84 -13.28
N MET A 155 32.42 -14.14 -11.98
CA MET A 155 31.91 -13.31 -10.90
C MET A 155 32.53 -11.93 -10.91
N SER A 156 33.84 -11.78 -11.15
CA SER A 156 34.53 -10.50 -11.26
C SER A 156 33.95 -9.63 -12.37
N ARG A 157 33.76 -10.21 -13.57
CA ARG A 157 33.13 -9.51 -14.70
C ARG A 157 31.69 -9.06 -14.42
N ILE A 158 30.93 -9.89 -13.70
CA ILE A 158 29.55 -9.50 -13.30
C ILE A 158 29.59 -8.35 -12.29
N LEU A 159 30.45 -8.41 -11.28
CA LEU A 159 30.60 -7.32 -10.30
C LEU A 159 30.93 -5.98 -10.97
N GLU A 160 31.85 -5.96 -11.93
CA GLU A 160 32.23 -4.75 -12.67
C GLU A 160 31.07 -4.15 -13.47
N ARG A 161 30.18 -5.02 -14.02
CA ARG A 161 29.03 -4.61 -14.86
C ARG A 161 27.75 -4.43 -14.10
N SER A 162 27.67 -4.84 -12.85
CA SER A 162 26.46 -4.86 -12.04
C SER A 162 25.97 -3.48 -11.60
N GLY A 163 26.85 -2.46 -11.65
CA GLY A 163 26.59 -1.14 -11.07
C GLY A 163 26.66 -1.13 -9.54
N THR A 164 26.99 -2.25 -8.87
CA THR A 164 27.22 -2.26 -7.42
C THR A 164 28.49 -1.48 -7.06
N GLY A 165 28.42 -0.71 -5.96
CA GLY A 165 29.56 0.09 -5.51
C GLY A 165 30.67 -0.70 -4.87
N GLN A 166 31.82 -0.04 -4.62
CA GLN A 166 33.00 -0.62 -3.98
C GLN A 166 32.92 -0.66 -2.44
N ALA A 167 31.77 -0.31 -1.84
CA ALA A 167 31.54 -0.33 -0.41
C ALA A 167 30.14 -0.87 -0.14
N THR A 168 29.93 -2.17 -0.37
CA THR A 168 28.64 -2.84 -0.25
C THR A 168 28.63 -3.81 0.93
N ALA A 169 27.46 -3.90 1.59
CA ALA A 169 27.32 -4.67 2.83
C ALA A 169 27.19 -6.16 2.60
N TRP A 170 28.03 -6.90 3.28
CA TRP A 170 27.93 -8.35 3.41
C TRP A 170 27.78 -8.75 4.87
N PRO A 171 27.08 -9.85 5.18
CA PRO A 171 26.91 -10.30 6.56
C PRO A 171 28.25 -10.69 7.19
N PRO A 172 28.42 -10.46 8.50
CA PRO A 172 29.68 -10.76 9.20
C PRO A 172 30.09 -12.24 9.11
N GLY A 173 29.09 -13.15 9.10
CA GLY A 173 29.35 -14.60 8.92
C GLY A 173 30.03 -14.97 7.60
N ILE A 174 29.95 -14.11 6.57
CA ILE A 174 30.69 -14.30 5.30
C ILE A 174 31.96 -13.45 5.30
N VAL A 175 31.89 -12.20 5.77
CA VAL A 175 33.03 -11.26 5.78
C VAL A 175 34.23 -11.81 6.56
N GLN A 176 33.99 -12.60 7.61
CA GLN A 176 35.05 -13.22 8.38
C GLN A 176 36.00 -14.11 7.55
N SER A 177 35.54 -14.60 6.38
CA SER A 177 36.40 -15.40 5.48
C SER A 177 37.57 -14.61 4.88
N ILE A 178 37.51 -13.29 4.83
CA ILE A 178 38.66 -12.44 4.45
C ILE A 178 39.84 -12.69 5.40
N HIS A 179 39.55 -13.01 6.64
CA HIS A 179 40.57 -13.29 7.69
C HIS A 179 40.88 -14.77 7.81
N GLY A 180 40.52 -15.60 6.82
CA GLY A 180 40.78 -17.03 6.81
C GLY A 180 39.90 -17.87 7.75
N LEU A 181 38.84 -17.27 8.31
CA LEU A 181 37.85 -17.98 9.12
C LEU A 181 36.79 -18.61 8.21
N PRO A 182 36.26 -19.81 8.54
CA PRO A 182 35.20 -20.41 7.75
C PRO A 182 33.91 -19.54 7.81
N THR A 183 33.13 -19.55 6.75
CA THR A 183 31.82 -18.87 6.74
C THR A 183 30.90 -19.50 7.80
N ASP A 184 30.26 -18.65 8.61
CA ASP A 184 29.28 -19.08 9.62
C ASP A 184 27.91 -19.26 9.00
N ARG A 185 27.63 -20.44 8.49
CA ARG A 185 26.33 -20.80 7.88
C ARG A 185 25.35 -21.44 8.87
N THR A 186 25.65 -21.37 10.14
CA THR A 186 24.80 -21.93 11.18
C THR A 186 23.47 -21.18 11.29
N ILE A 187 22.47 -21.88 11.83
CA ILE A 187 21.18 -21.26 12.14
C ILE A 187 21.35 -20.08 13.12
N GLU A 188 22.28 -20.25 14.08
CA GLU A 188 22.59 -19.22 15.07
C GLU A 188 23.23 -17.98 14.42
N GLY A 189 24.23 -18.16 13.55
CA GLY A 189 24.86 -17.09 12.78
C GLY A 189 23.85 -16.34 11.92
N SER A 190 22.98 -17.09 11.21
CA SER A 190 21.89 -16.53 10.42
C SER A 190 20.87 -15.74 11.24
N ARG A 191 20.57 -16.22 12.46
CA ARG A 191 19.69 -15.50 13.39
C ARG A 191 20.31 -14.20 13.89
N LYS A 192 21.61 -14.20 14.20
CA LYS A 192 22.35 -13.00 14.58
C LYS A 192 22.38 -11.97 13.46
N GLU A 193 22.56 -12.41 12.21
CA GLU A 193 22.45 -11.54 11.01
C GLU A 193 21.06 -10.91 10.93
N ALA A 194 20.01 -11.73 10.99
CA ALA A 194 18.63 -11.26 10.96
C ALA A 194 18.32 -10.27 12.09
N GLU A 195 18.74 -10.59 13.33
CA GLU A 195 18.52 -9.74 14.49
C GLU A 195 19.23 -8.39 14.35
N ALA A 196 20.47 -8.36 13.88
CA ALA A 196 21.23 -7.14 13.69
C ALA A 196 20.55 -6.18 12.68
N VAL A 197 20.07 -6.73 11.56
CA VAL A 197 19.39 -5.94 10.52
C VAL A 197 18.03 -5.49 10.99
N ILE A 198 17.20 -6.43 11.46
CA ILE A 198 15.79 -6.15 11.82
C ILE A 198 15.71 -5.18 12.98
N CYS A 199 16.50 -5.39 14.04
CA CYS A 199 16.44 -4.50 15.22
C CYS A 199 16.86 -3.07 14.86
N ASP A 200 17.88 -2.88 14.04
CA ASP A 200 18.34 -1.55 13.62
C ASP A 200 17.25 -0.81 12.84
N ILE A 201 16.64 -1.47 11.85
CA ILE A 201 15.62 -0.82 11.01
C ILE A 201 14.31 -0.57 11.76
N VAL A 202 13.88 -1.49 12.63
CA VAL A 202 12.67 -1.33 13.43
C VAL A 202 12.82 -0.19 14.43
N ASP A 203 13.91 -0.15 15.18
CA ASP A 203 14.19 0.93 16.13
C ASP A 203 14.17 2.29 15.44
N LYS A 204 14.90 2.42 14.31
CA LYS A 204 14.93 3.66 13.53
C LYS A 204 13.57 4.05 12.96
N ALA A 205 12.78 3.10 12.46
CA ALA A 205 11.46 3.36 11.89
C ALA A 205 10.49 3.86 12.97
N LEU A 206 10.44 3.19 14.12
CA LEU A 206 9.57 3.55 15.25
C LEU A 206 9.95 4.93 15.81
N LYS A 207 11.25 5.21 15.99
CA LYS A 207 11.73 6.52 16.43
C LYS A 207 11.36 7.64 15.45
N LYS A 208 11.55 7.42 14.14
CA LYS A 208 11.17 8.41 13.12
C LYS A 208 9.66 8.64 13.08
N ALA A 209 8.88 7.58 13.21
CA ALA A 209 7.42 7.68 13.24
C ALA A 209 6.91 8.29 14.57
N LYS A 210 7.75 8.39 15.61
CA LYS A 210 7.37 8.76 16.99
C LYS A 210 6.26 7.84 17.53
N VAL A 211 6.34 6.54 17.22
CA VAL A 211 5.37 5.52 17.60
C VAL A 211 5.98 4.58 18.63
N HIS A 212 5.27 4.38 19.73
CA HIS A 212 5.68 3.42 20.75
C HIS A 212 5.41 1.99 20.26
N PRO A 213 6.30 1.00 20.50
CA PRO A 213 6.11 -0.39 20.05
C PRO A 213 4.74 -0.98 20.43
N LYS A 214 4.21 -0.62 21.61
CA LYS A 214 2.87 -1.07 22.06
C LYS A 214 1.69 -0.46 21.28
N GLU A 215 1.93 0.53 20.43
CA GLU A 215 0.88 1.10 19.58
C GLU A 215 0.72 0.36 18.24
N ILE A 216 1.64 -0.56 17.95
CA ILE A 216 1.57 -1.36 16.74
C ILE A 216 0.52 -2.46 16.92
N ASP A 217 -0.45 -2.48 16.00
CA ASP A 217 -1.54 -3.45 15.96
C ASP A 217 -1.25 -4.64 15.06
N VAL A 218 -0.48 -4.38 13.99
CA VAL A 218 -0.15 -5.37 12.97
C VAL A 218 1.36 -5.36 12.73
N LEU A 219 1.97 -6.53 12.77
CA LEU A 219 3.37 -6.76 12.41
C LEU A 219 3.44 -7.71 11.22
N VAL A 220 4.03 -7.26 10.13
CA VAL A 220 4.30 -8.12 8.96
C VAL A 220 5.80 -8.14 8.71
N ILE A 221 6.41 -9.32 8.75
CA ILE A 221 7.82 -9.50 8.42
C ILE A 221 7.93 -10.43 7.23
N ASN A 222 8.68 -10.04 6.22
CA ASN A 222 9.03 -10.95 5.13
C ASN A 222 10.52 -11.23 5.08
N CYS A 223 10.82 -12.51 5.01
CA CYS A 223 12.14 -13.07 4.72
C CYS A 223 11.94 -14.43 4.06
N SER A 224 12.32 -14.56 2.79
CA SER A 224 12.06 -15.78 2.03
C SER A 224 13.11 -16.84 2.24
N LEU A 225 14.36 -16.43 2.40
CA LEU A 225 15.52 -17.35 2.48
C LEU A 225 15.77 -17.91 3.89
N PHE A 226 15.17 -17.29 4.92
CA PHE A 226 15.36 -17.72 6.31
C PHE A 226 14.07 -17.63 7.12
N SER A 227 13.51 -18.77 7.47
CA SER A 227 12.26 -18.87 8.24
C SER A 227 12.48 -19.77 9.48
N PRO A 228 13.11 -19.23 10.53
CA PRO A 228 13.46 -20.00 11.72
C PRO A 228 12.27 -20.21 12.64
N THR A 229 12.41 -21.20 13.56
CA THR A 229 11.54 -21.36 14.72
C THR A 229 12.36 -21.08 16.00
N PRO A 230 11.93 -20.16 16.90
CA PRO A 230 10.80 -19.22 16.79
C PRO A 230 10.93 -18.23 15.62
N SER A 231 9.77 -17.70 15.15
CA SER A 231 9.73 -16.83 13.99
C SER A 231 10.44 -15.48 14.20
N LEU A 232 10.76 -14.79 13.10
CA LEU A 232 11.31 -13.43 13.15
C LEU A 232 10.30 -12.44 13.77
N CYS A 233 8.99 -12.67 13.62
CA CYS A 233 7.98 -11.87 14.31
C CYS A 233 8.08 -12.05 15.83
N ALA A 234 8.25 -13.28 16.31
CA ALA A 234 8.42 -13.54 17.75
C ALA A 234 9.68 -12.84 18.31
N LEU A 235 10.76 -12.80 17.54
CA LEU A 235 11.96 -12.05 17.88
C LEU A 235 11.67 -10.57 18.07
N VAL A 236 10.98 -9.92 17.12
CA VAL A 236 10.67 -8.50 17.20
C VAL A 236 9.70 -8.19 18.34
N ILE A 237 8.63 -8.99 18.48
CA ILE A 237 7.66 -8.82 19.57
C ILE A 237 8.34 -8.86 20.94
N SER A 238 9.19 -9.87 21.16
CA SER A 238 9.93 -10.03 22.40
C SER A 238 10.94 -8.91 22.65
N LYS A 239 11.74 -8.56 21.62
CA LYS A 239 12.83 -7.58 21.72
C LYS A 239 12.31 -6.17 22.01
N PHE A 240 11.19 -5.78 21.41
CA PHE A 240 10.60 -4.44 21.53
C PHE A 240 9.47 -4.38 22.57
N GLY A 241 9.12 -5.47 23.25
CA GLY A 241 8.05 -5.51 24.25
C GLY A 241 6.70 -5.09 23.67
N MET A 242 6.37 -5.59 22.46
CA MET A 242 5.09 -5.30 21.82
C MET A 242 3.94 -5.97 22.58
N ARG A 243 2.70 -5.57 22.28
CA ARG A 243 1.51 -6.12 22.93
C ARG A 243 1.34 -7.61 22.61
N SER A 244 0.74 -8.36 23.53
CA SER A 244 0.47 -9.80 23.35
C SER A 244 -0.65 -10.10 22.37
N ASP A 245 -1.55 -9.12 22.12
CA ASP A 245 -2.67 -9.22 21.18
C ASP A 245 -2.35 -8.71 19.78
N ILE A 246 -1.07 -8.41 19.50
CA ILE A 246 -0.61 -7.97 18.18
C ILE A 246 -0.88 -9.04 17.11
N GLN A 247 -1.42 -8.63 15.97
CA GLN A 247 -1.55 -9.52 14.82
C GLN A 247 -0.23 -9.60 14.08
N SER A 248 0.41 -10.77 14.09
CA SER A 248 1.72 -10.95 13.47
C SER A 248 1.69 -11.94 12.31
N PHE A 249 2.37 -11.60 11.22
CA PHE A 249 2.47 -12.40 10.00
C PHE A 249 3.93 -12.52 9.58
N ASN A 250 4.42 -13.75 9.46
CA ASN A 250 5.74 -14.03 8.93
C ASN A 250 5.59 -14.60 7.52
N LEU A 251 5.94 -13.81 6.50
CA LEU A 251 5.84 -14.21 5.09
C LEU A 251 7.17 -14.79 4.63
N SER A 252 7.16 -16.01 4.13
CA SER A 252 8.33 -16.70 3.63
C SER A 252 8.05 -17.41 2.30
N GLY A 253 9.10 -17.72 1.53
CA GLY A 253 8.98 -18.47 0.28
C GLY A 253 8.31 -17.70 -0.89
N MET A 254 8.09 -16.41 -0.76
CA MET A 254 7.40 -15.60 -1.78
C MET A 254 8.37 -14.84 -2.71
N GLY A 255 9.67 -14.93 -2.47
CA GLY A 255 10.71 -14.20 -3.22
C GLY A 255 10.73 -12.69 -2.99
N CYS A 256 11.46 -11.98 -3.84
CA CYS A 256 11.72 -10.53 -3.70
C CYS A 256 10.46 -9.65 -3.78
N GLY A 257 9.37 -10.14 -4.37
CA GLY A 257 8.08 -9.46 -4.39
C GLY A 257 7.32 -9.45 -3.06
N ALA A 258 7.81 -10.17 -2.05
CA ALA A 258 7.14 -10.31 -0.74
C ALA A 258 6.96 -8.98 -0.01
N SER A 259 7.81 -7.98 -0.24
CA SER A 259 7.67 -6.65 0.35
C SER A 259 6.40 -5.95 -0.08
N LEU A 260 6.02 -6.02 -1.37
CA LEU A 260 4.76 -5.46 -1.89
C LEU A 260 3.55 -6.22 -1.32
N ILE A 261 3.66 -7.56 -1.22
CA ILE A 261 2.62 -8.41 -0.60
C ILE A 261 2.44 -8.02 0.87
N SER A 262 3.52 -7.75 1.59
CA SER A 262 3.51 -7.34 2.99
C SER A 262 2.80 -5.99 3.19
N VAL A 263 3.06 -5.03 2.30
CA VAL A 263 2.40 -3.72 2.32
C VAL A 263 0.91 -3.85 2.02
N ASP A 264 0.55 -4.66 1.01
CA ASP A 264 -0.86 -4.90 0.65
C ASP A 264 -1.61 -5.59 1.78
N LEU A 265 -1.00 -6.60 2.40
CA LEU A 265 -1.58 -7.28 3.57
C LEU A 265 -1.79 -6.31 4.73
N ALA A 266 -0.79 -5.50 5.06
CA ALA A 266 -0.88 -4.50 6.12
C ALA A 266 -1.97 -3.46 5.83
N LYS A 267 -2.07 -2.96 4.59
CA LYS A 267 -3.14 -2.06 4.13
C LYS A 267 -4.51 -2.69 4.37
N ASN A 268 -4.73 -3.92 3.89
CA ASN A 268 -6.03 -4.60 3.99
C ASN A 268 -6.41 -4.88 5.45
N LEU A 269 -5.45 -5.22 6.31
CA LEU A 269 -5.69 -5.43 7.74
C LEU A 269 -6.02 -4.13 8.47
N LEU A 270 -5.37 -3.02 8.13
CA LEU A 270 -5.69 -1.70 8.67
C LEU A 270 -7.08 -1.25 8.22
N GLN A 271 -7.43 -1.42 6.95
CA GLN A 271 -8.74 -1.05 6.41
C GLN A 271 -9.89 -1.87 7.01
N ARG A 272 -9.68 -3.14 7.35
CA ARG A 272 -10.68 -3.94 8.09
C ARG A 272 -10.91 -3.47 9.52
N ARG A 273 -9.97 -2.76 10.12
CA ARG A 273 -10.09 -2.12 11.44
C ARG A 273 -10.71 -0.73 11.36
N SER A 274 -11.18 -0.35 10.18
CA SER A 274 -11.81 0.92 9.87
C SER A 274 -13.02 1.19 10.77
N GLY A 275 -13.18 2.46 11.10
CA GLY A 275 -14.30 3.01 11.86
C GLY A 275 -13.90 4.36 12.42
N LEU A 276 -14.85 5.26 12.59
CA LEU A 276 -14.65 6.69 12.90
C LEU A 276 -13.67 6.95 14.06
N PHE A 277 -13.40 5.93 14.90
CA PHE A 277 -12.52 6.02 16.08
C PHE A 277 -11.55 4.84 16.24
N ARG A 278 -11.40 3.96 15.23
CA ARG A 278 -10.71 2.68 15.39
C ARG A 278 -9.43 2.50 14.58
N GLY A 279 -8.89 3.52 13.97
CA GLY A 279 -7.66 3.40 13.19
C GLY A 279 -6.54 2.67 13.94
N GLY A 280 -5.72 1.91 13.22
CA GLY A 280 -4.59 1.14 13.73
C GLY A 280 -3.26 1.54 13.12
N LYS A 281 -2.18 0.96 13.64
CA LYS A 281 -0.82 1.11 13.12
C LYS A 281 -0.23 -0.25 12.74
N ALA A 282 0.46 -0.29 11.61
CA ALA A 282 1.15 -1.49 11.15
C ALA A 282 2.65 -1.22 10.97
N LEU A 283 3.45 -2.19 11.35
CA LEU A 283 4.88 -2.24 11.08
C LEU A 283 5.14 -3.33 10.04
N VAL A 284 5.71 -2.95 8.92
CA VAL A 284 6.14 -3.89 7.87
C VAL A 284 7.65 -3.88 7.81
N VAL A 285 8.24 -5.07 7.87
CA VAL A 285 9.69 -5.28 7.84
C VAL A 285 10.05 -6.21 6.70
N SER A 286 10.97 -5.77 5.87
CA SER A 286 11.44 -6.54 4.71
C SER A 286 12.96 -6.70 4.80
N THR A 287 13.42 -7.93 4.79
CA THR A 287 14.84 -8.28 4.77
C THR A 287 15.05 -9.66 4.16
N GLU A 288 16.28 -9.97 3.79
CA GLU A 288 16.70 -11.33 3.43
C GLU A 288 18.01 -11.67 4.13
N VAL A 289 18.10 -12.92 4.63
CA VAL A 289 19.29 -13.47 5.27
C VAL A 289 20.04 -14.30 4.22
N ILE A 290 21.20 -13.84 3.81
CA ILE A 290 21.92 -14.42 2.67
C ILE A 290 23.00 -15.44 3.07
N THR A 291 23.52 -15.37 4.28
CA THR A 291 24.64 -16.22 4.74
C THR A 291 24.41 -17.71 4.54
N PRO A 292 23.25 -18.32 4.96
CA PRO A 292 23.06 -19.77 4.81
C PRO A 292 22.86 -20.19 3.35
N ASN A 293 22.55 -19.25 2.47
CA ASN A 293 22.19 -19.50 1.07
C ASN A 293 23.32 -19.17 0.08
N LEU A 294 24.54 -18.89 0.57
CA LEU A 294 25.69 -18.69 -0.30
C LEU A 294 25.91 -19.96 -1.14
N TYR A 295 25.90 -19.83 -2.46
CA TYR A 295 26.06 -20.95 -3.38
C TYR A 295 27.51 -21.40 -3.43
N HIS A 296 27.73 -22.72 -3.30
CA HIS A 296 29.04 -23.36 -3.33
C HIS A 296 29.14 -24.33 -4.52
N GLY A 297 29.20 -23.80 -5.72
CA GLY A 297 29.31 -24.56 -6.94
C GLY A 297 29.71 -23.66 -8.12
N ASN A 298 29.81 -24.24 -9.32
CA ASN A 298 30.37 -23.56 -10.48
C ASN A 298 29.34 -23.30 -11.58
N GLU A 299 28.03 -23.52 -11.32
CA GLU A 299 26.96 -23.22 -12.27
C GLU A 299 26.76 -21.72 -12.37
N ARG A 300 27.02 -21.14 -13.55
CA ARG A 300 27.01 -19.68 -13.79
C ARG A 300 25.70 -18.99 -13.38
N ASN A 301 24.55 -19.64 -13.60
CA ASN A 301 23.26 -19.08 -13.25
C ASN A 301 23.10 -18.85 -11.74
N PHE A 302 23.65 -19.74 -10.92
CA PHE A 302 23.62 -19.65 -9.45
C PHE A 302 24.71 -18.74 -8.88
N LEU A 303 25.83 -18.55 -9.62
CA LEU A 303 26.88 -17.61 -9.22
C LEU A 303 26.40 -16.15 -9.23
N LEU A 304 25.33 -15.83 -9.98
CA LEU A 304 24.77 -14.48 -10.01
C LEU A 304 24.30 -14.01 -8.63
N GLN A 305 23.69 -14.89 -7.83
CA GLN A 305 23.26 -14.53 -6.48
C GLN A 305 24.43 -14.14 -5.58
N ASN A 306 25.57 -14.83 -5.70
CA ASN A 306 26.78 -14.53 -4.92
C ASN A 306 27.42 -13.18 -5.30
N THR A 307 27.11 -12.66 -6.49
CA THR A 307 27.65 -11.37 -6.96
C THR A 307 26.70 -10.21 -6.73
N LEU A 308 25.39 -10.44 -6.84
CA LEU A 308 24.40 -9.36 -6.84
C LEU A 308 23.76 -9.11 -5.47
N PHE A 309 23.60 -10.15 -4.64
CA PHE A 309 22.93 -10.01 -3.35
C PHE A 309 23.83 -9.32 -2.32
N ARG A 310 23.23 -8.50 -1.50
CA ARG A 310 23.86 -7.76 -0.41
C ARG A 310 22.99 -7.83 0.83
N CYS A 311 23.61 -7.66 1.99
CA CYS A 311 22.90 -7.57 3.25
C CYS A 311 22.17 -6.22 3.35
N GLY A 312 20.89 -6.28 3.64
CA GLY A 312 20.06 -5.08 3.77
C GLY A 312 18.69 -5.38 4.32
N GLY A 313 17.94 -4.32 4.56
CA GLY A 313 16.56 -4.40 5.01
C GLY A 313 15.92 -3.03 5.08
N ALA A 314 14.59 -3.04 5.15
CA ALA A 314 13.79 -1.84 5.34
C ALA A 314 12.63 -2.11 6.29
N ALA A 315 12.26 -1.11 7.08
CA ALA A 315 11.05 -1.13 7.88
C ALA A 315 10.21 0.11 7.58
N ILE A 316 8.89 -0.07 7.51
CA ILE A 316 7.93 1.00 7.29
C ILE A 316 6.84 0.96 8.34
N VAL A 317 6.39 2.13 8.78
CA VAL A 317 5.28 2.29 9.70
C VAL A 317 4.10 2.88 8.93
N LEU A 318 2.99 2.14 8.90
CA LEU A 318 1.74 2.55 8.28
C LEU A 318 0.69 2.86 9.35
N SER A 319 -0.22 3.78 9.05
CA SER A 319 -1.37 4.09 9.90
C SER A 319 -2.61 4.39 9.04
N ASN A 320 -3.79 4.01 9.53
CA ASN A 320 -5.05 4.49 8.96
C ASN A 320 -5.82 5.40 9.92
N LYS A 321 -5.18 5.92 10.97
CA LYS A 321 -5.77 6.95 11.82
C LYS A 321 -5.81 8.28 11.09
N TRP A 322 -6.97 8.93 11.04
CA TRP A 322 -7.10 10.22 10.36
C TRP A 322 -6.21 11.32 10.97
N THR A 323 -5.98 11.28 12.30
CA THR A 323 -5.08 12.20 13.00
C THR A 323 -3.64 12.10 12.52
N ASP A 324 -3.20 10.90 12.17
CA ASP A 324 -1.85 10.64 11.71
C ASP A 324 -1.63 11.17 10.27
N GLY A 325 -2.72 11.36 9.52
CA GLY A 325 -2.68 11.91 8.16
C GLY A 325 -2.07 13.31 8.07
N MET A 326 -2.16 14.12 9.12
CA MET A 326 -1.57 15.46 9.15
C MET A 326 -0.05 15.46 9.30
N SER A 327 0.53 14.41 9.86
CA SER A 327 1.98 14.25 10.10
C SER A 327 2.62 13.20 9.19
N ALA A 328 1.84 12.53 8.37
CA ALA A 328 2.30 11.48 7.50
C ALA A 328 3.20 11.99 6.38
N MET A 329 4.19 11.20 5.99
CA MET A 329 5.07 11.52 4.85
C MET A 329 4.34 11.38 3.52
N TYR A 330 3.53 10.31 3.37
CA TYR A 330 2.82 9.99 2.14
C TYR A 330 1.47 9.33 2.45
N LYS A 331 0.52 9.48 1.52
CA LYS A 331 -0.73 8.72 1.49
C LYS A 331 -0.60 7.61 0.45
N LEU A 332 -0.92 6.38 0.83
CA LEU A 332 -0.97 5.26 -0.10
C LEU A 332 -2.26 5.37 -0.93
N LEU A 333 -2.12 5.66 -2.20
CA LEU A 333 -3.26 5.78 -3.12
C LEU A 333 -3.65 4.43 -3.69
N HIS A 334 -2.70 3.79 -4.36
CA HIS A 334 -2.92 2.50 -5.01
C HIS A 334 -1.74 1.57 -4.77
N ILE A 335 -2.03 0.28 -4.68
CA ILE A 335 -1.04 -0.79 -4.77
C ILE A 335 -1.56 -1.80 -5.77
N VAL A 336 -0.78 -2.07 -6.79
CA VAL A 336 -1.11 -3.04 -7.84
C VAL A 336 0.01 -4.06 -7.92
N ARG A 337 -0.34 -5.32 -7.84
CA ARG A 337 0.60 -6.42 -7.99
C ARG A 337 0.10 -7.34 -9.09
N VAL A 338 0.90 -7.48 -10.12
CA VAL A 338 0.65 -8.40 -11.23
C VAL A 338 1.76 -9.44 -11.26
N GLN A 339 1.39 -10.71 -11.30
CA GLN A 339 2.33 -11.79 -11.52
C GLN A 339 2.42 -12.04 -13.02
N VAL A 340 3.56 -11.65 -13.60
CA VAL A 340 3.83 -11.95 -15.01
C VAL A 340 4.45 -13.35 -15.08
N ARG A 341 3.73 -14.30 -15.67
CA ARG A 341 4.23 -15.62 -15.97
C ARG A 341 4.96 -15.56 -17.30
N THR A 342 6.23 -15.92 -17.32
CA THR A 342 6.94 -16.14 -18.58
C THR A 342 6.44 -17.47 -19.17
N CYS A 343 5.41 -17.42 -19.99
CA CYS A 343 5.06 -18.55 -20.85
C CYS A 343 5.90 -18.51 -22.11
N LYS A 344 6.21 -19.67 -22.68
CA LYS A 344 6.95 -19.77 -23.93
C LYS A 344 6.24 -18.92 -25.02
N ASN A 345 7.03 -18.21 -25.72
CA ASN A 345 6.90 -17.30 -26.87
C ASN A 345 5.50 -16.86 -27.40
N ASP A 346 4.44 -17.63 -27.28
CA ASP A 346 3.15 -17.33 -27.92
C ASP A 346 2.21 -16.46 -27.06
N ASP A 347 2.47 -16.36 -25.73
CA ASP A 347 1.61 -15.61 -24.80
C ASP A 347 2.15 -14.22 -24.41
N MET A 348 3.36 -13.84 -24.87
CA MET A 348 3.97 -12.54 -24.52
C MET A 348 3.21 -11.35 -25.15
N GLU A 349 2.58 -11.57 -26.32
CA GLU A 349 1.83 -10.54 -27.02
C GLU A 349 0.50 -10.22 -26.33
N SER A 350 -0.16 -11.22 -25.74
CA SER A 350 -1.40 -11.04 -24.98
C SER A 350 -1.18 -10.36 -23.62
N THR A 351 -0.03 -10.62 -22.98
CA THR A 351 0.29 -10.02 -21.67
C THR A 351 0.70 -8.55 -21.78
N SER A 352 1.41 -8.17 -22.85
CA SER A 352 1.76 -6.79 -23.14
C SER A 352 0.53 -5.90 -23.39
N ASN A 353 -0.52 -6.47 -23.98
CA ASN A 353 -1.79 -5.80 -24.23
C ASN A 353 -2.62 -5.61 -22.96
N LEU A 354 -2.55 -6.54 -21.98
CA LEU A 354 -3.21 -6.42 -20.69
C LEU A 354 -2.60 -5.31 -19.82
N VAL A 355 -1.28 -5.16 -19.84
CA VAL A 355 -0.59 -4.07 -19.10
C VAL A 355 -0.85 -2.71 -19.74
N ARG A 356 -0.94 -2.63 -21.08
CA ARG A 356 -1.25 -1.38 -21.81
C ARG A 356 -2.69 -0.91 -21.62
N SER A 357 -3.63 -1.79 -21.33
CA SER A 357 -5.04 -1.42 -21.09
C SER A 357 -5.36 -0.97 -19.68
N SER A 358 -4.37 -1.01 -18.76
CA SER A 358 -4.54 -0.65 -17.34
C SER A 358 -3.96 0.72 -16.97
N TYR A 359 -3.47 1.51 -17.95
CA TYR A 359 -3.02 2.89 -17.80
C TYR A 359 -4.00 3.88 -18.41
#